data_82c982aab89e60f9a1f7552e8ae41050
#
_entry.id   82c982aab89e60f9a1f7552e8ae41050
#
_cell.length_a   1.000
_cell.length_b   1.000
_cell.length_c   1.000
_cell.angle_alpha   90.00
_cell.angle_beta   90.00
_cell.angle_gamma   90.00
#
_symmetry.space_group_name_H-M   'P 1'
#
loop_
_entity.id
_entity.type
_entity.pdbx_description
1 polymer ?
#
loop_
_entity_poly.entity_id
_entity_poly.type
_entity_poly.pdbx_seq_one_letter_code
_entity_poly.pdbx_strand_id
1 'polypeptide(L)'
;MCYQLPGLVRGGLTVVVSPLIALMKDQVDDLKQRGIQAFSLGGVSDKRQFERILDNVERIPSAFLFVSPERLNHPDVEARMSNWDVRTIAIDEAHCISEWGHDFRPQYRTIHRFVSRFKNAVCGCFTATATPDVMRDIIRSIGLKNVHPYRLSPRRINLEYAVCDVQDP
;
A
#
# COMPACT_ATOMS: atom_id res chain seq x y z
N MET A 1 -6.01 -7.06 6.26
CA MET A 1 -5.60 -7.38 7.66
C MET A 1 -4.09 -7.50 7.85
N CYS A 2 -3.31 -7.99 6.87
CA CYS A 2 -1.87 -8.25 7.07
C CYS A 2 -1.03 -7.04 7.49
N TYR A 3 -1.37 -5.82 7.07
CA TYR A 3 -0.71 -4.57 7.51
C TYR A 3 -1.49 -3.80 8.56
N GLN A 4 -2.78 -4.04 8.69
CA GLN A 4 -3.62 -3.31 9.66
C GLN A 4 -3.26 -3.69 11.10
N LEU A 5 -3.21 -4.99 11.41
CA LEU A 5 -2.88 -5.45 12.76
C LEU A 5 -1.47 -5.03 13.19
N PRO A 6 -0.40 -5.25 12.41
CA PRO A 6 0.93 -4.74 12.77
C PRO A 6 0.96 -3.22 12.94
N GLY A 7 0.25 -2.47 12.10
CA GLY A 7 0.15 -1.01 12.20
C GLY A 7 -0.46 -0.55 13.52
N LEU A 8 -1.56 -1.18 13.95
CA LEU A 8 -2.20 -0.91 15.24
C LEU A 8 -1.28 -1.21 16.43
N VAL A 9 -0.60 -2.36 16.40
CA VAL A 9 0.30 -2.78 17.49
C VAL A 9 1.49 -1.84 17.61
N ARG A 10 2.05 -1.36 16.50
CA ARG A 10 3.20 -0.44 16.50
C ARG A 10 2.82 1.00 16.81
N GLY A 11 1.57 1.38 16.61
CA GLY A 11 1.11 2.76 16.74
C GLY A 11 1.76 3.70 15.73
N GLY A 12 1.68 5.00 15.97
CA GLY A 12 2.14 6.01 15.02
C GLY A 12 1.36 6.01 13.71
N LEU A 13 1.93 6.57 12.66
CA LEU A 13 1.30 6.59 11.34
C LEU A 13 1.65 5.33 10.55
N THR A 14 0.61 4.64 10.09
CA THR A 14 0.71 3.59 9.07
C THR A 14 0.34 4.18 7.71
N VAL A 15 1.30 4.28 6.81
CA VAL A 15 1.05 4.73 5.43
C VAL A 15 0.84 3.52 4.53
N VAL A 16 -0.32 3.46 3.88
CA VAL A 16 -0.70 2.40 2.94
C VAL A 16 -0.71 2.98 1.54
N VAL A 17 0.23 2.53 0.72
CA VAL A 17 0.31 2.91 -0.70
C VAL A 17 -0.46 1.90 -1.51
N SER A 18 -1.52 2.33 -2.19
CA SER A 18 -2.36 1.45 -3.02
C SER A 18 -2.75 2.14 -4.33
N PRO A 19 -2.92 1.40 -5.44
CA PRO A 19 -3.29 1.98 -6.73
C PRO A 19 -4.81 2.15 -6.91
N LEU A 20 -5.62 1.55 -6.05
CA LEU A 20 -7.06 1.40 -6.22
C LEU A 20 -7.84 2.32 -5.27
N ILE A 21 -8.30 3.47 -5.79
CA ILE A 21 -9.02 4.49 -4.99
C ILE A 21 -10.28 3.92 -4.34
N ALA A 22 -11.06 3.10 -5.06
CA ALA A 22 -12.28 2.50 -4.51
C ALA A 22 -11.96 1.61 -3.30
N LEU A 23 -10.93 0.74 -3.43
CA LEU A 23 -10.49 -0.12 -2.35
C LEU A 23 -9.97 0.67 -1.14
N MET A 24 -9.24 1.77 -1.37
CA MET A 24 -8.82 2.66 -0.28
C MET A 24 -10.00 3.20 0.52
N LYS A 25 -11.07 3.60 -0.16
CA LYS A 25 -12.28 4.11 0.48
C LYS A 25 -12.93 3.04 1.36
N ASP A 26 -13.14 1.84 0.82
CA ASP A 26 -13.73 0.72 1.55
C ASP A 26 -12.90 0.36 2.80
N GLN A 27 -11.56 0.32 2.66
CA GLN A 27 -10.64 0.07 3.77
C GLN A 27 -10.72 1.16 4.85
N VAL A 28 -10.81 2.43 4.46
CA VAL A 28 -10.97 3.55 5.40
C VAL A 28 -12.29 3.47 6.13
N ASP A 29 -13.38 3.15 5.43
CA ASP A 29 -14.70 3.06 6.02
C ASP A 29 -14.79 1.88 7.00
N ASP A 30 -14.22 0.70 6.67
CA ASP A 30 -14.12 -0.45 7.58
C ASP A 30 -13.32 -0.12 8.86
N LEU A 31 -12.17 0.54 8.73
CA LEU A 31 -11.37 0.95 9.88
C LEU A 31 -12.11 1.93 10.77
N LYS A 32 -12.79 2.93 10.19
CA LYS A 32 -13.58 3.91 10.95
C LYS A 32 -14.76 3.26 11.69
N GLN A 33 -15.46 2.30 11.07
CA GLN A 33 -16.53 1.54 11.74
C GLN A 33 -16.02 0.78 12.98
N ARG A 34 -14.73 0.41 12.99
CA ARG A 34 -14.06 -0.23 14.13
C ARG A 34 -13.46 0.78 15.13
N GLY A 35 -13.76 2.08 14.99
CA GLY A 35 -13.23 3.14 15.85
C GLY A 35 -11.76 3.49 15.60
N ILE A 36 -11.17 3.04 14.48
CA ILE A 36 -9.78 3.29 14.14
C ILE A 36 -9.68 4.54 13.25
N GLN A 37 -8.74 5.43 13.57
CA GLN A 37 -8.49 6.63 12.78
C GLN A 37 -7.88 6.26 11.43
N ALA A 38 -8.57 6.59 10.36
CA ALA A 38 -8.13 6.30 9.00
C ALA A 38 -8.53 7.41 8.03
N PHE A 39 -7.64 7.73 7.11
CA PHE A 39 -7.79 8.78 6.12
C PHE A 39 -7.36 8.27 4.75
N SER A 40 -7.95 8.86 3.68
CA SER A 40 -7.50 8.61 2.30
C SER A 40 -7.26 9.93 1.57
N LEU A 41 -6.12 10.02 0.90
CA LEU A 41 -5.83 11.09 -0.08
C LEU A 41 -6.23 10.68 -1.50
N GLY A 42 -6.62 9.43 -1.71
CA GLY A 42 -7.10 8.93 -3.00
C GLY A 42 -8.44 9.58 -3.38
N GLY A 43 -8.51 10.13 -4.60
CA GLY A 43 -9.73 10.74 -5.13
C GLY A 43 -10.16 12.08 -4.51
N VAL A 44 -9.38 12.63 -3.56
CA VAL A 44 -9.68 13.93 -2.96
C VAL A 44 -9.31 15.05 -3.94
N SER A 45 -10.31 15.80 -4.41
CA SER A 45 -10.15 16.95 -5.31
C SER A 45 -10.28 18.30 -4.59
N ASP A 46 -11.06 18.34 -3.51
CA ASP A 46 -11.22 19.56 -2.70
C ASP A 46 -9.98 19.85 -1.87
N LYS A 47 -9.39 21.04 -2.11
CA LYS A 47 -8.17 21.49 -1.42
C LYS A 47 -8.36 21.59 0.11
N ARG A 48 -9.51 22.07 0.58
CA ARG A 48 -9.78 22.18 2.02
C ARG A 48 -9.85 20.82 2.70
N GLN A 49 -10.48 19.85 2.02
CA GLN A 49 -10.54 18.48 2.52
C GLN A 49 -9.14 17.85 2.55
N PHE A 50 -8.34 18.08 1.50
CA PHE A 50 -6.96 17.59 1.41
C PHE A 50 -6.10 18.11 2.56
N GLU A 51 -6.08 19.42 2.78
CA GLU A 51 -5.32 20.06 3.88
C GLU A 51 -5.80 19.56 5.25
N ARG A 52 -7.11 19.44 5.45
CA ARG A 52 -7.67 18.90 6.70
C ARG A 52 -7.20 17.48 7.00
N ILE A 53 -7.07 16.64 5.97
CA ILE A 53 -6.53 15.28 6.14
C ILE A 53 -5.06 15.35 6.59
N LEU A 54 -4.25 16.19 5.94
CA LEU A 54 -2.84 16.34 6.31
C LEU A 54 -2.68 16.85 7.74
N ASP A 55 -3.49 17.84 8.15
CA ASP A 55 -3.50 18.35 9.53
C ASP A 55 -3.85 17.27 10.55
N ASN A 56 -4.84 16.42 10.23
CA ASN A 56 -5.23 15.32 11.10
C ASN A 56 -4.12 14.28 11.24
N VAL A 57 -3.45 13.93 10.13
CA VAL A 57 -2.34 12.97 10.11
C VAL A 57 -1.17 13.43 10.99
N GLU A 58 -0.89 14.75 11.04
CA GLU A 58 0.17 15.31 11.88
C GLU A 58 -0.17 15.32 13.38
N ARG A 59 -1.45 15.46 13.73
CA ARG A 59 -1.90 15.64 15.11
C ARG A 59 -2.30 14.35 15.81
N ILE A 60 -2.74 13.35 15.06
CA ILE A 60 -3.29 12.12 15.63
C ILE A 60 -2.15 11.14 15.95
N PRO A 61 -2.05 10.65 17.21
CA PRO A 61 -0.93 9.82 17.64
C PRO A 61 -0.86 8.45 16.92
N SER A 62 -1.99 7.94 16.43
CA SER A 62 -2.05 6.66 15.70
C SER A 62 -3.15 6.71 14.67
N ALA A 63 -2.79 6.54 13.41
CA ALA A 63 -3.72 6.58 12.28
C ALA A 63 -3.23 5.75 11.08
N PHE A 64 -4.16 5.45 10.17
CA PHE A 64 -3.88 4.94 8.84
C PHE A 64 -4.06 6.04 7.80
N LEU A 65 -3.09 6.18 6.91
CA LEU A 65 -3.18 7.05 5.74
C LEU A 65 -3.08 6.21 4.47
N PHE A 66 -4.17 6.14 3.73
CA PHE A 66 -4.19 5.52 2.41
C PHE A 66 -3.87 6.57 1.35
N VAL A 67 -2.93 6.27 0.47
CA VAL A 67 -2.42 7.21 -0.51
C VAL A 67 -2.03 6.51 -1.80
N SER A 68 -2.27 7.14 -2.95
CA SER A 68 -1.74 6.64 -4.22
C SER A 68 -0.29 7.07 -4.43
N PRO A 69 0.50 6.36 -5.25
CA PRO A 69 1.88 6.74 -5.54
C PRO A 69 2.02 8.16 -6.09
N GLU A 70 1.05 8.61 -6.89
CA GLU A 70 1.02 9.96 -7.45
C GLU A 70 0.85 11.01 -6.35
N ARG A 71 0.01 10.72 -5.36
CA ARG A 71 -0.23 11.63 -4.23
C ARG A 71 0.94 11.71 -3.27
N LEU A 72 1.74 10.65 -3.14
CA LEU A 72 2.99 10.72 -2.36
C LEU A 72 3.98 11.76 -2.89
N ASN A 73 3.98 11.98 -4.21
CA ASN A 73 4.85 12.96 -4.86
C ASN A 73 4.20 14.36 -4.97
N HIS A 74 3.04 14.58 -4.34
CA HIS A 74 2.40 15.90 -4.33
C HIS A 74 3.20 16.87 -3.44
N PRO A 75 3.51 18.12 -3.90
CA PRO A 75 4.35 19.04 -3.17
C PRO A 75 3.90 19.28 -1.72
N ASP A 76 2.59 19.43 -1.48
CA ASP A 76 2.05 19.66 -0.13
C ASP A 76 2.23 18.43 0.77
N VAL A 77 2.17 17.20 0.21
CA VAL A 77 2.46 15.96 0.95
C VAL A 77 3.95 15.90 1.29
N GLU A 78 4.82 16.14 0.30
CA GLU A 78 6.27 16.14 0.51
C GLU A 78 6.74 17.16 1.54
N ALA A 79 6.16 18.35 1.54
CA ALA A 79 6.50 19.42 2.50
C ALA A 79 6.16 19.04 3.96
N ARG A 80 5.10 18.24 4.15
CA ARG A 80 4.63 17.87 5.50
C ARG A 80 5.19 16.54 6.01
N MET A 81 5.76 15.70 5.13
CA MET A 81 6.27 14.37 5.51
C MET A 81 7.28 14.39 6.67
N SER A 82 8.05 15.47 6.82
CA SER A 82 9.03 15.60 7.92
C SER A 82 8.39 15.60 9.31
N ASN A 83 7.11 15.96 9.39
CA ASN A 83 6.36 16.02 10.64
C ASN A 83 5.64 14.71 10.98
N TRP A 84 5.72 13.69 10.11
CA TRP A 84 4.98 12.45 10.28
C TRP A 84 5.77 11.44 11.12
N ASP A 85 5.12 10.87 12.14
CA ASP A 85 5.65 9.71 12.90
C ASP A 85 5.32 8.40 12.16
N VAL A 86 5.89 8.20 10.97
CA VAL A 86 5.67 6.98 10.18
C VAL A 86 6.39 5.81 10.80
N ARG A 87 5.64 4.83 11.29
CA ARG A 87 6.18 3.59 11.89
C ARG A 87 5.96 2.36 11.03
N THR A 88 4.98 2.41 10.15
CA THR A 88 4.69 1.29 9.24
C THR A 88 4.40 1.82 7.84
N ILE A 89 5.00 1.21 6.83
CA ILE A 89 4.73 1.47 5.42
C ILE A 89 4.23 0.16 4.82
N ALA A 90 3.05 0.18 4.25
CA ALA A 90 2.48 -0.95 3.52
C ALA A 90 2.35 -0.58 2.04
N ILE A 91 2.97 -1.37 1.17
CA ILE A 91 2.85 -1.21 -0.28
C ILE A 91 1.93 -2.31 -0.77
N ASP A 92 0.70 -1.94 -1.06
CA ASP A 92 -0.31 -2.83 -1.59
C ASP A 92 -0.18 -2.97 -3.09
N GLU A 93 -0.61 -4.10 -3.65
CA GLU A 93 -0.42 -4.45 -5.06
C GLU A 93 1.02 -4.23 -5.54
N ALA A 94 1.98 -4.66 -4.71
CA ALA A 94 3.41 -4.38 -4.92
C ALA A 94 3.95 -4.92 -6.26
N HIS A 95 3.23 -5.84 -6.92
CA HIS A 95 3.58 -6.29 -8.27
C HIS A 95 3.60 -5.14 -9.31
N CYS A 96 2.85 -4.04 -9.04
CA CYS A 96 2.89 -2.83 -9.87
C CYS A 96 4.26 -2.14 -9.93
N ILE A 97 5.20 -2.48 -9.05
CA ILE A 97 6.58 -1.96 -9.06
C ILE A 97 7.38 -2.55 -10.22
N SER A 98 7.11 -3.81 -10.55
CA SER A 98 7.91 -4.61 -11.47
C SER A 98 7.43 -4.50 -12.91
N GLU A 99 8.34 -4.26 -13.84
CA GLU A 99 8.06 -4.32 -15.29
C GLU A 99 7.68 -5.74 -15.74
N TRP A 100 8.02 -6.74 -14.95
CA TRP A 100 7.66 -8.14 -15.18
C TRP A 100 6.31 -8.51 -14.53
N GLY A 101 5.68 -7.55 -13.84
CA GLY A 101 4.33 -7.69 -13.29
C GLY A 101 3.27 -7.46 -14.37
N HIS A 102 2.08 -8.00 -14.15
CA HIS A 102 0.98 -7.89 -15.11
C HIS A 102 0.31 -6.50 -15.16
N ASP A 103 0.56 -5.64 -14.17
CA ASP A 103 0.02 -4.26 -14.08
C ASP A 103 1.13 -3.30 -13.63
N PHE A 104 2.18 -3.17 -14.43
CA PHE A 104 3.28 -2.25 -14.15
C PHE A 104 2.81 -0.79 -14.15
N ARG A 105 3.20 -0.05 -13.10
CA ARG A 105 2.90 1.37 -12.95
C ARG A 105 4.18 2.16 -12.65
N PRO A 106 4.66 3.01 -13.58
CA PRO A 106 5.90 3.78 -13.40
C PRO A 106 5.95 4.59 -12.09
N GLN A 107 4.80 5.09 -11.64
CA GLN A 107 4.67 5.86 -10.39
C GLN A 107 5.07 5.06 -9.15
N TYR A 108 4.90 3.73 -9.16
CA TYR A 108 5.33 2.86 -8.06
C TYR A 108 6.84 2.88 -7.84
N ARG A 109 7.63 3.15 -8.88
CA ARG A 109 9.09 3.25 -8.75
C ARG A 109 9.54 4.43 -7.90
N THR A 110 8.70 5.45 -7.74
CA THR A 110 9.04 6.61 -6.91
C THR A 110 8.89 6.33 -5.41
N ILE A 111 8.19 5.26 -5.02
CA ILE A 111 7.92 4.89 -3.62
C ILE A 111 9.23 4.68 -2.84
N HIS A 112 10.31 4.23 -3.49
CA HIS A 112 11.61 4.05 -2.83
C HIS A 112 12.11 5.35 -2.16
N ARG A 113 11.82 6.53 -2.75
CA ARG A 113 12.18 7.84 -2.18
C ARG A 113 11.44 8.08 -0.87
N PHE A 114 10.16 7.71 -0.82
CA PHE A 114 9.37 7.81 0.39
C PHE A 114 9.89 6.85 1.46
N VAL A 115 10.08 5.56 1.12
CA VAL A 115 10.59 4.55 2.07
C VAL A 115 11.95 4.94 2.64
N SER A 116 12.85 5.48 1.82
CA SER A 116 14.19 5.88 2.24
C SER A 116 14.22 7.04 3.26
N ARG A 117 13.18 7.85 3.33
CA ARG A 117 13.05 8.94 4.33
C ARG A 117 12.74 8.40 5.73
N PHE A 118 12.02 7.29 5.83
CA PHE A 118 11.55 6.73 7.10
C PHE A 118 12.32 5.46 7.48
N LYS A 119 13.61 5.60 7.74
CA LYS A 119 14.54 4.47 8.00
C LYS A 119 14.14 3.59 9.18
N ASN A 120 13.39 4.13 10.14
CA ASN A 120 12.92 3.43 11.33
C ASN A 120 11.54 2.77 11.13
N ALA A 121 10.88 3.04 10.01
CA ALA A 121 9.60 2.42 9.69
C ALA A 121 9.81 0.99 9.20
N VAL A 122 8.92 0.09 9.58
CA VAL A 122 8.86 -1.25 8.98
C VAL A 122 8.12 -1.15 7.65
N CYS A 123 8.73 -1.65 6.59
CA CYS A 123 8.13 -1.67 5.26
C CYS A 123 7.71 -3.09 4.88
N GLY A 124 6.44 -3.26 4.51
CA GLY A 124 5.88 -4.50 3.98
C GLY A 124 5.33 -4.32 2.57
N CYS A 125 5.64 -5.26 1.68
CA CYS A 125 5.10 -5.30 0.32
C CYS A 125 4.11 -6.47 0.21
N PHE A 126 2.91 -6.19 -0.29
CA PHE A 126 1.80 -7.14 -0.35
C PHE A 126 1.33 -7.30 -1.78
N THR A 127 1.18 -8.55 -2.22
CA THR A 127 0.65 -8.87 -3.55
C THR A 127 0.18 -10.32 -3.59
N ALA A 128 -0.85 -10.61 -4.38
CA ALA A 128 -1.36 -11.96 -4.59
C ALA A 128 -0.65 -12.69 -5.74
N THR A 129 0.05 -11.99 -6.63
CA THR A 129 0.41 -12.48 -7.96
C THR A 129 1.92 -12.38 -8.28
N ALA A 130 2.79 -12.29 -7.28
CA ALA A 130 4.22 -12.18 -7.52
C ALA A 130 4.87 -13.53 -7.87
N THR A 131 5.54 -13.59 -9.03
CA THR A 131 6.49 -14.63 -9.35
C THR A 131 7.82 -14.40 -8.60
N PRO A 132 8.76 -15.37 -8.55
CA PRO A 132 10.07 -15.16 -7.94
C PRO A 132 10.85 -13.98 -8.56
N ASP A 133 10.70 -13.74 -9.87
CA ASP A 133 11.36 -12.65 -10.58
C ASP A 133 10.76 -11.30 -10.17
N VAL A 134 9.43 -11.21 -10.14
CA VAL A 134 8.70 -10.02 -9.67
C VAL A 134 9.10 -9.70 -8.22
N MET A 135 9.18 -10.70 -7.35
CA MET A 135 9.58 -10.51 -5.97
C MET A 135 11.00 -9.94 -5.84
N ARG A 136 11.97 -10.48 -6.62
CA ARG A 136 13.35 -9.96 -6.64
C ARG A 136 13.40 -8.51 -7.12
N ASP A 137 12.61 -8.18 -8.13
CA ASP A 137 12.54 -6.83 -8.67
C ASP A 137 11.92 -5.85 -7.67
N ILE A 138 10.85 -6.22 -6.96
CA ILE A 138 10.25 -5.42 -5.87
C ILE A 138 11.32 -5.09 -4.81
N ILE A 139 12.02 -6.11 -4.30
CA ILE A 139 13.04 -5.94 -3.25
C ILE A 139 14.12 -4.97 -3.70
N ARG A 140 14.61 -5.12 -4.94
CA ARG A 140 15.64 -4.26 -5.53
C ARG A 140 15.13 -2.82 -5.72
N SER A 141 13.94 -2.67 -6.30
CA SER A 141 13.38 -1.36 -6.66
C SER A 141 13.06 -0.50 -5.45
N ILE A 142 12.61 -1.11 -4.35
CA ILE A 142 12.35 -0.38 -3.08
C ILE A 142 13.63 -0.21 -2.26
N GLY A 143 14.66 -1.01 -2.51
CA GLY A 143 15.91 -0.98 -1.75
C GLY A 143 15.79 -1.61 -0.36
N LEU A 144 14.91 -2.62 -0.21
CA LEU A 144 14.71 -3.30 1.05
C LEU A 144 15.92 -4.14 1.45
N LYS A 145 16.27 -4.08 2.74
CA LYS A 145 17.36 -4.88 3.33
C LYS A 145 16.77 -5.84 4.37
N ASN A 146 17.42 -7.00 4.55
CA ASN A 146 17.01 -8.01 5.54
C ASN A 146 15.53 -8.43 5.38
N VAL A 147 15.16 -8.76 4.14
CA VAL A 147 13.77 -9.10 3.79
C VAL A 147 13.42 -10.49 4.27
N HIS A 148 12.25 -10.63 4.88
CA HIS A 148 11.65 -11.91 5.25
C HIS A 148 10.45 -12.19 4.33
N PRO A 149 10.61 -13.00 3.26
CA PRO A 149 9.51 -13.31 2.35
C PRO A 149 8.60 -14.37 2.94
N TYR A 150 7.30 -14.10 2.89
CA TYR A 150 6.24 -15.04 3.18
C TYR A 150 5.47 -15.33 1.90
N ARG A 151 5.40 -16.60 1.50
CA ARG A 151 4.69 -17.02 0.30
C ARG A 151 3.80 -18.21 0.60
N LEU A 152 2.53 -18.07 0.27
CA LEU A 152 1.56 -19.16 0.27
C LEU A 152 1.24 -19.55 -1.17
N SER A 153 0.89 -20.81 -1.37
CA SER A 153 0.40 -21.26 -2.68
C SER A 153 -0.95 -20.60 -3.00
N PRO A 154 -1.15 -20.03 -4.19
CA PRO A 154 -2.43 -19.50 -4.61
C PRO A 154 -3.44 -20.61 -4.93
N ARG A 155 -3.02 -21.88 -4.96
CA ARG A 155 -3.87 -23.02 -5.25
C ARG A 155 -4.94 -23.18 -4.17
N ARG A 156 -6.19 -23.14 -4.61
CA ARG A 156 -7.34 -23.45 -3.77
C ARG A 156 -7.71 -24.91 -3.96
N ILE A 157 -7.60 -25.72 -2.91
CA ILE A 157 -7.84 -27.17 -2.97
C ILE A 157 -9.31 -27.53 -3.26
N ASN A 158 -10.22 -26.59 -3.05
CA ASN A 158 -11.66 -26.73 -3.31
C ASN A 158 -12.10 -26.22 -4.69
N LEU A 159 -11.15 -25.81 -5.55
CA LEU A 159 -11.44 -25.39 -6.93
C LEU A 159 -10.73 -26.32 -7.91
N GLU A 160 -11.49 -26.85 -8.85
CA GLU A 160 -11.01 -27.65 -9.95
C GLU A 160 -11.26 -26.90 -11.26
N TYR A 161 -10.25 -26.87 -12.13
CA TYR A 161 -10.35 -26.27 -13.47
C TYR A 161 -10.41 -27.42 -14.48
N ALA A 162 -11.47 -27.45 -15.28
CA ALA A 162 -11.62 -28.38 -16.38
C ALA A 162 -11.77 -27.63 -17.70
N VAL A 163 -11.14 -28.14 -18.74
CA VAL A 163 -11.33 -27.67 -20.13
C VAL A 163 -12.16 -28.73 -20.85
N CYS A 164 -13.33 -28.35 -21.34
CA CYS A 164 -14.19 -29.22 -22.15
C CYS A 164 -14.20 -28.67 -23.57
N ASP A 165 -13.83 -29.53 -24.54
CA ASP A 165 -14.06 -29.22 -25.95
C ASP A 165 -15.57 -29.34 -26.24
N VAL A 166 -16.19 -28.20 -26.52
CA VAL A 166 -17.59 -28.18 -26.99
C VAL A 166 -17.54 -28.17 -28.50
N GLN A 167 -17.93 -29.26 -29.12
CA GLN A 167 -18.22 -29.26 -30.56
C GLN A 167 -19.49 -28.45 -30.76
N ASP A 168 -19.37 -27.36 -31.53
CA ASP A 168 -20.51 -26.55 -31.93
C ASP A 168 -21.55 -27.44 -32.63
N PRO A 169 -22.86 -27.32 -32.30
CA PRO A 169 -23.93 -28.14 -32.90
C PRO A 169 -24.19 -27.79 -34.38
#